data_ba950f0cc397564faa68764d6f744153
#
_entry.id   ba950f0cc397564faa68764d6f744153
#
_cell.length_a   1.000
_cell.length_b   1.000
_cell.length_c   1.000
_cell.angle_alpha   90.00
_cell.angle_beta   90.00
_cell.angle_gamma   90.00
#
_symmetry.space_group_name_H-M   'P 1'
#
loop_
_entity.id
_entity.type
_entity.pdbx_description
1 polymer ?
#
loop_
_entity_poly.entity_id
_entity_poly.type
_entity_poly.pdbx_seq_one_letter_code
_entity_poly.pdbx_strand_id
1 'polypeptide(L)'
;MIVQRSAGEGSGIPDENYLLAGAIMEADPIKIYEEADIIIKVKEPLEGEYHLLRPNQILYTFLHLAAARDLTLALLEKEIIGIAYETIQFPDGSLPLLIPMSEIAGRMAVQVGASLLEKEKGGRGVLLAGVPGVAPANVTILGAGTVGINAAKIAIGMGARVNILDINMERLRYLDDIFGARVTTLFSNEENIEKTVLDADLVVGAVLNPGARAPILVNRALVSRMKTGAVIVDVAVDQGGCVETIHPTYHDNPAYVVDGIVHYGVANMPGAVGRTSTFALTNVTFPYLLKIANLGIQDVFTRDPILLSGLNLYKGNLICKPVGDSLNIPCVPPGSFS
;
A
#
# COMPACT_ATOMS: atom_id res chain seq x y z
N MET A 1 -26.37 -5.31 -9.44
CA MET A 1 -25.29 -5.31 -8.45
C MET A 1 -25.92 -5.29 -7.07
N ILE A 2 -25.46 -6.14 -6.17
CA ILE A 2 -25.88 -6.16 -4.75
C ILE A 2 -24.80 -5.45 -3.95
N VAL A 3 -25.18 -4.57 -3.06
CA VAL A 3 -24.25 -3.80 -2.21
C VAL A 3 -24.66 -4.00 -0.75
N GLN A 4 -23.69 -4.30 0.10
CA GLN A 4 -23.93 -4.39 1.54
C GLN A 4 -24.31 -3.02 2.08
N ARG A 5 -25.30 -2.95 2.98
CA ARG A 5 -25.69 -1.71 3.63
C ARG A 5 -24.51 -1.06 4.33
N SER A 6 -24.48 0.26 4.28
CA SER A 6 -23.41 1.10 4.86
C SER A 6 -22.02 0.89 4.24
N ALA A 7 -21.88 0.15 3.13
CA ALA A 7 -20.58 -0.13 2.49
C ALA A 7 -19.82 1.14 2.07
N GLY A 8 -20.55 2.21 1.71
CA GLY A 8 -19.98 3.47 1.26
C GLY A 8 -19.86 4.56 2.32
N GLU A 9 -20.43 4.38 3.51
CA GLU A 9 -20.54 5.45 4.52
C GLU A 9 -19.20 6.02 4.93
N GLY A 10 -18.20 5.16 5.18
CA GLY A 10 -16.84 5.58 5.52
C GLY A 10 -16.13 6.40 4.42
N SER A 11 -16.66 6.36 3.19
CA SER A 11 -16.19 7.14 2.04
C SER A 11 -17.12 8.31 1.70
N GLY A 12 -18.17 8.54 2.50
CA GLY A 12 -19.17 9.58 2.30
C GLY A 12 -20.11 9.30 1.12
N ILE A 13 -20.39 8.02 0.86
CA ILE A 13 -21.37 7.56 -0.16
C ILE A 13 -22.49 6.84 0.59
N PRO A 14 -23.64 7.50 0.84
CA PRO A 14 -24.76 6.91 1.54
C PRO A 14 -25.48 5.85 0.68
N ASP A 15 -26.23 4.97 1.32
CA ASP A 15 -26.98 3.88 0.68
C ASP A 15 -27.94 4.38 -0.42
N GLU A 16 -28.55 5.57 -0.24
CA GLU A 16 -29.44 6.19 -1.22
C GLU A 16 -28.75 6.40 -2.57
N ASN A 17 -27.46 6.71 -2.60
CA ASN A 17 -26.74 6.91 -3.85
C ASN A 17 -26.60 5.61 -4.64
N TYR A 18 -26.41 4.48 -3.95
CA TYR A 18 -26.39 3.16 -4.58
C TYR A 18 -27.77 2.77 -5.10
N LEU A 19 -28.83 3.03 -4.34
CA LEU A 19 -30.22 2.79 -4.78
C LEU A 19 -30.57 3.62 -6.03
N LEU A 20 -30.21 4.90 -6.04
CA LEU A 20 -30.42 5.80 -7.19
C LEU A 20 -29.64 5.32 -8.44
N ALA A 21 -28.49 4.69 -8.24
CA ALA A 21 -27.69 4.07 -9.31
C ALA A 21 -28.22 2.70 -9.75
N GLY A 22 -29.31 2.20 -9.16
CA GLY A 22 -29.97 0.93 -9.51
C GLY A 22 -29.35 -0.30 -8.81
N ALA A 23 -28.61 -0.12 -7.73
CA ALA A 23 -28.12 -1.24 -6.91
C ALA A 23 -29.21 -1.75 -5.96
N ILE A 24 -29.10 -3.01 -5.57
CA ILE A 24 -29.89 -3.64 -4.51
C ILE A 24 -29.08 -3.56 -3.22
N MET A 25 -29.67 -2.99 -2.16
CA MET A 25 -29.02 -2.93 -0.85
C MET A 25 -29.43 -4.15 -0.01
N GLU A 26 -28.44 -4.88 0.49
CA GLU A 26 -28.65 -6.06 1.36
C GLU A 26 -27.89 -5.87 2.68
N ALA A 27 -28.55 -6.15 3.79
CA ALA A 27 -27.96 -6.05 5.13
C ALA A 27 -27.23 -7.34 5.55
N ASP A 28 -27.71 -8.48 5.06
CA ASP A 28 -27.19 -9.79 5.40
C ASP A 28 -26.05 -10.19 4.44
N PRO A 29 -24.79 -10.24 4.89
CA PRO A 29 -23.69 -10.66 4.05
C PRO A 29 -23.85 -12.08 3.51
N ILE A 30 -24.53 -12.99 4.23
CA ILE A 30 -24.74 -14.36 3.78
C ILE A 30 -25.45 -14.37 2.43
N LYS A 31 -26.54 -13.61 2.31
CA LYS A 31 -27.30 -13.50 1.05
C LYS A 31 -26.47 -12.94 -0.09
N ILE A 32 -25.60 -11.96 0.20
CA ILE A 32 -24.71 -11.37 -0.82
C ILE A 32 -23.78 -12.46 -1.37
N TYR A 33 -23.14 -13.23 -0.47
CA TYR A 33 -22.24 -14.31 -0.90
C TYR A 33 -22.97 -15.45 -1.59
N GLU A 34 -24.22 -15.77 -1.19
CA GLU A 34 -25.05 -16.79 -1.83
C GLU A 34 -25.48 -16.42 -3.26
N GLU A 35 -25.78 -15.15 -3.53
CA GLU A 35 -26.32 -14.72 -4.81
C GLU A 35 -25.24 -14.24 -5.81
N ALA A 36 -24.11 -13.72 -5.31
CA ALA A 36 -23.11 -13.09 -6.17
C ALA A 36 -22.17 -14.11 -6.83
N ASP A 37 -21.91 -13.97 -8.12
CA ASP A 37 -20.87 -14.72 -8.83
C ASP A 37 -19.49 -14.08 -8.61
N ILE A 38 -19.45 -12.76 -8.39
CA ILE A 38 -18.24 -11.98 -8.14
C ILE A 38 -18.38 -11.22 -6.84
N ILE A 39 -17.49 -11.49 -5.89
CA ILE A 39 -17.33 -10.73 -4.66
C ILE A 39 -16.22 -9.70 -4.85
N ILE A 40 -16.58 -8.43 -4.59
CA ILE A 40 -15.65 -7.30 -4.68
C ILE A 40 -15.45 -6.74 -3.28
N LYS A 41 -14.21 -6.62 -2.88
CA LYS A 41 -13.82 -6.04 -1.58
C LYS A 41 -12.61 -5.13 -1.77
N VAL A 42 -12.24 -4.41 -0.73
CA VAL A 42 -10.96 -3.68 -0.68
C VAL A 42 -9.87 -4.59 -0.12
N LYS A 43 -10.15 -5.21 1.02
CA LYS A 43 -9.24 -6.10 1.75
C LYS A 43 -9.66 -7.57 1.62
N GLU A 44 -8.71 -8.43 1.89
CA GLU A 44 -8.91 -9.88 2.01
C GLU A 44 -10.10 -10.24 2.90
N PRO A 45 -10.75 -11.38 2.69
CA PRO A 45 -11.78 -11.88 3.59
C PRO A 45 -11.22 -12.08 5.01
N LEU A 46 -12.02 -11.74 5.99
CA LEU A 46 -11.74 -12.06 7.40
C LEU A 46 -12.07 -13.53 7.68
N GLU A 47 -11.48 -14.11 8.73
CA GLU A 47 -11.72 -15.51 9.12
C GLU A 47 -13.21 -15.84 9.24
N GLY A 48 -14.00 -14.92 9.78
CA GLY A 48 -15.46 -15.05 9.89
C GLY A 48 -16.22 -15.05 8.55
N GLU A 49 -15.56 -14.69 7.43
CA GLU A 49 -16.16 -14.68 6.10
C GLU A 49 -15.81 -15.92 5.25
N TYR A 50 -14.80 -16.72 5.67
CA TYR A 50 -14.33 -17.86 4.85
C TYR A 50 -15.43 -18.85 4.55
N HIS A 51 -16.32 -19.10 5.50
CA HIS A 51 -17.42 -20.06 5.35
C HIS A 51 -18.48 -19.62 4.35
N LEU A 52 -18.56 -18.32 4.03
CA LEU A 52 -19.51 -17.74 3.07
C LEU A 52 -19.10 -17.95 1.61
N LEU A 53 -17.81 -18.19 1.37
CA LEU A 53 -17.28 -18.37 0.03
C LEU A 53 -17.73 -19.71 -0.57
N ARG A 54 -18.03 -19.70 -1.88
CA ARG A 54 -18.52 -20.87 -2.63
C ARG A 54 -17.52 -21.31 -3.72
N PRO A 55 -17.47 -22.59 -4.07
CA PRO A 55 -16.67 -23.07 -5.21
C PRO A 55 -16.98 -22.30 -6.49
N ASN A 56 -15.93 -22.01 -7.26
CA ASN A 56 -15.97 -21.23 -8.50
C ASN A 56 -16.37 -19.74 -8.36
N GLN A 57 -16.64 -19.25 -7.16
CA GLN A 57 -16.93 -17.85 -6.93
C GLN A 57 -15.69 -17.01 -7.19
N ILE A 58 -15.83 -15.88 -7.88
CA ILE A 58 -14.72 -14.97 -8.16
C ILE A 58 -14.57 -14.01 -6.97
N LEU A 59 -13.36 -13.93 -6.42
CA LEU A 59 -13.00 -12.95 -5.41
C LEU A 59 -12.01 -11.95 -6.01
N TYR A 60 -12.42 -10.69 -6.14
CA TYR A 60 -11.65 -9.60 -6.74
C TYR A 60 -11.35 -8.52 -5.70
N THR A 61 -10.13 -8.51 -5.16
CA THR A 61 -9.72 -7.70 -3.99
C THR A 61 -8.20 -7.69 -3.82
N PHE A 62 -7.66 -6.92 -2.86
CA PHE A 62 -6.33 -7.20 -2.31
C PHE A 62 -6.38 -8.52 -1.52
N LEU A 63 -5.45 -9.42 -1.75
CA LEU A 63 -5.42 -10.74 -1.10
C LEU A 63 -4.28 -10.93 -0.11
N HIS A 64 -3.11 -10.33 -0.36
CA HIS A 64 -1.90 -10.39 0.49
C HIS A 64 -1.49 -11.83 0.89
N LEU A 65 -1.72 -12.82 0.03
CA LEU A 65 -1.57 -14.25 0.34
C LEU A 65 -0.18 -14.65 0.82
N ALA A 66 0.88 -14.01 0.32
CA ALA A 66 2.25 -14.33 0.69
C ALA A 66 2.55 -14.18 2.18
N ALA A 67 1.78 -13.34 2.89
CA ALA A 67 1.89 -13.10 4.32
C ALA A 67 0.80 -13.80 5.16
N ALA A 68 -0.18 -14.46 4.51
CA ALA A 68 -1.40 -14.97 5.13
C ALA A 68 -1.63 -16.45 4.80
N ARG A 69 -0.83 -17.35 5.42
CA ARG A 69 -0.90 -18.79 5.14
C ARG A 69 -2.29 -19.39 5.38
N ASP A 70 -2.91 -19.06 6.51
CA ASP A 70 -4.21 -19.66 6.88
C ASP A 70 -5.33 -19.20 5.93
N LEU A 71 -5.33 -17.94 5.56
CA LEU A 71 -6.22 -17.42 4.52
C LEU A 71 -5.98 -18.14 3.19
N THR A 72 -4.73 -18.32 2.78
CA THR A 72 -4.40 -19.00 1.51
C THR A 72 -4.94 -20.42 1.49
N LEU A 73 -4.75 -21.19 2.57
CA LEU A 73 -5.26 -22.55 2.67
C LEU A 73 -6.79 -22.60 2.68
N ALA A 74 -7.44 -21.68 3.41
CA ALA A 74 -8.89 -21.59 3.44
C ALA A 74 -9.49 -21.28 2.06
N LEU A 75 -8.88 -20.35 1.31
CA LEU A 75 -9.34 -19.99 -0.03
C LEU A 75 -9.11 -21.11 -1.07
N LEU A 76 -8.02 -21.89 -0.91
CA LEU A 76 -7.77 -23.08 -1.72
C LEU A 76 -8.82 -24.16 -1.46
N GLU A 77 -9.14 -24.42 -0.18
CA GLU A 77 -10.19 -25.38 0.21
C GLU A 77 -11.57 -25.00 -0.33
N LYS A 78 -11.86 -23.69 -0.42
CA LYS A 78 -13.12 -23.17 -0.98
C LYS A 78 -13.19 -23.24 -2.52
N GLU A 79 -12.13 -23.63 -3.19
CA GLU A 79 -12.07 -23.77 -4.65
C GLU A 79 -12.50 -22.48 -5.40
N ILE A 80 -12.22 -21.32 -4.83
CA ILE A 80 -12.56 -20.02 -5.44
C ILE A 80 -11.63 -19.67 -6.62
N ILE A 81 -12.00 -18.61 -7.34
CA ILE A 81 -11.15 -17.94 -8.33
C ILE A 81 -10.71 -16.62 -7.75
N GLY A 82 -9.46 -16.55 -7.28
CA GLY A 82 -8.90 -15.37 -6.61
C GLY A 82 -8.10 -14.47 -7.55
N ILE A 83 -8.58 -13.26 -7.79
CA ILE A 83 -7.90 -12.24 -8.60
C ILE A 83 -7.42 -11.14 -7.65
N ALA A 84 -6.11 -11.04 -7.46
CA ALA A 84 -5.50 -10.09 -6.54
C ALA A 84 -5.16 -8.77 -7.24
N TYR A 85 -5.59 -7.65 -6.66
CA TYR A 85 -5.25 -6.31 -7.16
C TYR A 85 -3.75 -6.08 -7.23
N GLU A 86 -3.01 -6.52 -6.21
CA GLU A 86 -1.58 -6.30 -6.06
C GLU A 86 -0.69 -7.10 -7.02
N THR A 87 -1.24 -8.07 -7.72
CA THR A 87 -0.48 -8.89 -8.68
C THR A 87 -0.85 -8.62 -10.14
N ILE A 88 -1.88 -7.79 -10.40
CA ILE A 88 -2.15 -7.30 -11.76
C ILE A 88 -0.97 -6.43 -12.19
N GLN A 89 -0.27 -6.87 -13.24
CA GLN A 89 1.01 -6.29 -13.64
C GLN A 89 1.07 -6.00 -15.13
N PHE A 90 1.61 -4.84 -15.49
CA PHE A 90 1.95 -4.51 -16.87
C PHE A 90 3.27 -5.16 -17.30
N PRO A 91 3.55 -5.25 -18.63
CA PRO A 91 4.80 -5.83 -19.13
C PRO A 91 6.07 -5.13 -18.65
N ASP A 92 5.99 -3.86 -18.28
CA ASP A 92 7.09 -3.07 -17.71
C ASP A 92 7.32 -3.32 -16.21
N GLY A 93 6.54 -4.23 -15.61
CA GLY A 93 6.61 -4.57 -14.18
C GLY A 93 5.80 -3.64 -13.27
N SER A 94 5.16 -2.62 -13.78
CA SER A 94 4.32 -1.73 -12.96
C SER A 94 3.02 -2.39 -12.52
N LEU A 95 2.54 -2.02 -11.33
CA LEU A 95 1.36 -2.60 -10.65
C LEU A 95 0.23 -1.57 -10.60
N PRO A 96 -0.59 -1.44 -11.67
CA PRO A 96 -1.50 -0.33 -11.86
C PRO A 96 -2.55 -0.19 -10.75
N LEU A 97 -2.97 -1.28 -10.11
CA LEU A 97 -3.97 -1.23 -9.06
C LEU A 97 -3.37 -0.95 -7.66
N LEU A 98 -2.05 -1.12 -7.51
CA LEU A 98 -1.32 -0.79 -6.28
C LEU A 98 -0.87 0.68 -6.26
N ILE A 99 -0.59 1.26 -7.45
CA ILE A 99 -0.08 2.63 -7.58
C ILE A 99 -0.90 3.65 -6.79
N PRO A 100 -2.25 3.74 -6.88
CA PRO A 100 -3.02 4.76 -6.18
C PRO A 100 -2.86 4.72 -4.66
N MET A 101 -2.79 3.52 -4.07
CA MET A 101 -2.58 3.37 -2.63
C MET A 101 -1.17 3.81 -2.23
N SER A 102 -0.17 3.50 -3.03
CA SER A 102 1.20 3.97 -2.84
C SER A 102 1.34 5.49 -2.97
N GLU A 103 0.61 6.11 -3.89
CA GLU A 103 0.56 7.58 -4.04
C GLU A 103 -0.05 8.24 -2.82
N ILE A 104 -1.17 7.71 -2.31
CA ILE A 104 -1.83 8.22 -1.11
C ILE A 104 -0.92 8.05 0.10
N ALA A 105 -0.33 6.87 0.30
CA ALA A 105 0.56 6.60 1.42
C ALA A 105 1.76 7.54 1.44
N GLY A 106 2.41 7.78 0.29
CA GLY A 106 3.51 8.73 0.18
C GLY A 106 3.13 10.16 0.55
N ARG A 107 1.98 10.63 0.10
CA ARG A 107 1.46 11.96 0.44
C ARG A 107 1.12 12.07 1.92
N MET A 108 0.47 11.06 2.46
CA MET A 108 0.11 10.99 3.88
C MET A 108 1.33 10.92 4.79
N ALA A 109 2.40 10.25 4.37
CA ALA A 109 3.61 10.13 5.18
C ALA A 109 4.17 11.51 5.61
N VAL A 110 4.15 12.47 4.70
CA VAL A 110 4.61 13.84 5.00
C VAL A 110 3.56 14.61 5.80
N GLN A 111 2.28 14.47 5.49
CA GLN A 111 1.19 15.12 6.24
C GLN A 111 1.20 14.69 7.71
N VAL A 112 1.29 13.39 7.97
CA VAL A 112 1.36 12.82 9.32
C VAL A 112 2.67 13.18 9.99
N GLY A 113 3.80 13.06 9.28
CA GLY A 113 5.12 13.40 9.78
C GLY A 113 5.21 14.86 10.23
N ALA A 114 4.65 15.79 9.45
CA ALA A 114 4.57 17.20 9.80
C ALA A 114 3.78 17.43 11.09
N SER A 115 2.66 16.73 11.24
CA SER A 115 1.84 16.81 12.45
C SER A 115 2.56 16.23 13.68
N LEU A 116 3.27 15.10 13.52
CA LEU A 116 4.02 14.47 14.62
C LEU A 116 5.26 15.26 15.04
N LEU A 117 5.75 16.20 14.22
CA LEU A 117 6.83 17.13 14.62
C LEU A 117 6.38 18.18 15.66
N GLU A 118 5.07 18.33 15.89
CA GLU A 118 4.53 19.21 16.92
C GLU A 118 4.91 18.72 18.33
N LYS A 119 5.18 19.66 19.24
CA LYS A 119 5.59 19.35 20.63
C LYS A 119 4.60 18.49 21.39
N GLU A 120 3.32 18.75 21.23
CA GLU A 120 2.23 18.04 21.92
C GLU A 120 2.13 16.57 21.51
N LYS A 121 2.71 16.21 20.35
CA LYS A 121 2.73 14.84 19.81
C LYS A 121 4.07 14.13 20.04
N GLY A 122 4.93 14.70 20.85
CA GLY A 122 6.25 14.14 21.15
C GLY A 122 7.35 14.60 20.19
N GLY A 123 7.02 15.37 19.18
CA GLY A 123 7.95 15.90 18.20
C GLY A 123 8.86 17.00 18.75
N ARG A 124 9.86 17.37 17.96
CA ARG A 124 10.86 18.37 18.35
C ARG A 124 10.40 19.83 18.22
N GLY A 125 9.15 20.08 17.79
CA GLY A 125 8.58 21.43 17.65
C GLY A 125 9.13 22.18 16.43
N VAL A 126 9.21 21.51 15.28
CA VAL A 126 9.75 22.07 14.02
C VAL A 126 8.63 22.17 12.99
N LEU A 127 8.53 23.33 12.36
CA LEU A 127 7.64 23.55 11.23
C LEU A 127 8.38 23.21 9.91
N LEU A 128 7.78 22.38 9.07
CA LEU A 128 8.44 21.92 7.83
C LEU A 128 8.92 23.09 6.94
N ALA A 129 8.09 24.12 6.77
CA ALA A 129 8.43 25.26 5.93
C ALA A 129 9.45 26.22 6.54
N GLY A 130 9.71 26.13 7.86
CA GLY A 130 10.35 27.25 8.57
C GLY A 130 9.50 28.53 8.50
N VAL A 131 10.12 29.65 8.79
CA VAL A 131 9.54 31.01 8.60
C VAL A 131 10.67 31.98 8.27
N PRO A 132 10.41 33.21 7.81
CA PRO A 132 11.48 34.19 7.61
C PRO A 132 12.39 34.32 8.82
N GLY A 133 13.68 34.08 8.62
CA GLY A 133 14.70 34.04 9.68
C GLY A 133 14.91 32.66 10.33
N VAL A 134 14.06 31.66 10.06
CA VAL A 134 14.22 30.28 10.57
C VAL A 134 14.21 29.30 9.41
N ALA A 135 15.25 28.47 9.31
CA ALA A 135 15.39 27.50 8.24
C ALA A 135 14.25 26.46 8.21
N PRO A 136 13.85 25.96 7.03
CA PRO A 136 12.93 24.84 6.93
C PRO A 136 13.56 23.54 7.47
N ALA A 137 12.69 22.58 7.79
CA ALA A 137 13.06 21.26 8.25
C ALA A 137 13.71 20.42 7.13
N ASN A 138 14.54 19.46 7.54
CA ASN A 138 15.15 18.48 6.66
C ASN A 138 14.28 17.20 6.61
N VAL A 139 13.84 16.82 5.41
CA VAL A 139 13.10 15.59 5.15
C VAL A 139 13.99 14.64 4.35
N THR A 140 14.21 13.44 4.89
CA THR A 140 14.97 12.38 4.20
C THR A 140 14.00 11.27 3.79
N ILE A 141 14.00 10.93 2.49
CA ILE A 141 13.13 9.91 1.91
C ILE A 141 14.01 8.75 1.44
N LEU A 142 13.77 7.57 1.99
CA LEU A 142 14.48 6.33 1.66
C LEU A 142 13.67 5.53 0.65
N GLY A 143 14.08 5.58 -0.61
CA GLY A 143 13.40 4.98 -1.77
C GLY A 143 12.72 6.01 -2.68
N ALA A 144 13.00 5.93 -3.98
CA ALA A 144 12.48 6.82 -5.02
C ALA A 144 11.36 6.16 -5.87
N GLY A 145 10.64 5.19 -5.29
CA GLY A 145 9.47 4.58 -5.89
C GLY A 145 8.24 5.48 -5.86
N THR A 146 7.06 4.94 -6.16
CA THR A 146 5.79 5.69 -6.17
C THR A 146 5.53 6.39 -4.82
N VAL A 147 5.78 5.72 -3.70
CA VAL A 147 5.66 6.30 -2.35
C VAL A 147 6.61 7.48 -2.19
N GLY A 148 7.90 7.28 -2.46
CA GLY A 148 8.94 8.31 -2.25
C GLY A 148 8.75 9.54 -3.12
N ILE A 149 8.39 9.38 -4.39
CA ILE A 149 8.09 10.51 -5.29
C ILE A 149 6.90 11.33 -4.77
N ASN A 150 5.85 10.67 -4.28
CA ASN A 150 4.68 11.36 -3.76
C ASN A 150 4.95 12.02 -2.39
N ALA A 151 5.79 11.41 -1.55
CA ALA A 151 6.30 12.06 -0.35
C ALA A 151 7.12 13.31 -0.69
N ALA A 152 8.03 13.23 -1.67
CA ALA A 152 8.82 14.37 -2.12
C ALA A 152 7.95 15.53 -2.63
N LYS A 153 6.90 15.23 -3.45
CA LYS A 153 5.95 16.25 -3.92
C LYS A 153 5.33 17.05 -2.78
N ILE A 154 4.90 16.37 -1.72
CA ILE A 154 4.25 17.04 -0.59
C ILE A 154 5.28 17.78 0.27
N ALA A 155 6.44 17.17 0.57
CA ALA A 155 7.49 17.81 1.35
C ALA A 155 8.00 19.11 0.69
N ILE A 156 8.22 19.09 -0.63
CA ILE A 156 8.55 20.26 -1.44
C ILE A 156 7.42 21.31 -1.37
N GLY A 157 6.18 20.87 -1.57
CA GLY A 157 5.00 21.74 -1.52
C GLY A 157 4.80 22.42 -0.17
N MET A 158 5.24 21.77 0.91
CA MET A 158 5.25 22.30 2.28
C MET A 158 6.52 23.11 2.59
N GLY A 159 7.44 23.31 1.63
CA GLY A 159 8.62 24.16 1.78
C GLY A 159 9.79 23.52 2.53
N ALA A 160 9.81 22.20 2.74
CA ALA A 160 10.91 21.49 3.37
C ALA A 160 12.16 21.40 2.49
N ARG A 161 13.33 21.17 3.10
CA ARG A 161 14.53 20.69 2.39
C ARG A 161 14.43 19.18 2.23
N VAL A 162 14.52 18.68 1.00
CA VAL A 162 14.26 17.27 0.71
C VAL A 162 15.50 16.58 0.17
N ASN A 163 15.91 15.51 0.84
CA ASN A 163 16.85 14.51 0.32
C ASN A 163 16.07 13.25 -0.04
N ILE A 164 16.32 12.67 -1.22
CA ILE A 164 15.76 11.40 -1.63
C ILE A 164 16.86 10.45 -2.06
N LEU A 165 16.81 9.22 -1.55
CA LEU A 165 17.84 8.21 -1.76
C LEU A 165 17.25 6.99 -2.48
N ASP A 166 17.96 6.49 -3.49
CA ASP A 166 17.63 5.22 -4.16
C ASP A 166 18.90 4.56 -4.70
N ILE A 167 18.86 3.25 -4.92
CA ILE A 167 19.93 2.50 -5.62
C ILE A 167 19.77 2.58 -7.14
N ASN A 168 18.60 2.95 -7.64
CA ASN A 168 18.30 3.02 -9.07
C ASN A 168 18.63 4.41 -9.63
N MET A 169 19.74 4.50 -10.37
CA MET A 169 20.21 5.74 -10.95
C MET A 169 19.25 6.35 -12.00
N GLU A 170 18.48 5.52 -12.72
CA GLU A 170 17.49 6.03 -13.68
C GLU A 170 16.35 6.78 -12.97
N ARG A 171 15.91 6.26 -11.82
CA ARG A 171 14.93 6.96 -10.99
C ARG A 171 15.48 8.26 -10.42
N LEU A 172 16.73 8.27 -9.98
CA LEU A 172 17.37 9.50 -9.48
C LEU A 172 17.48 10.56 -10.58
N ARG A 173 17.88 10.17 -11.81
CA ARG A 173 17.90 11.10 -12.98
C ARG A 173 16.51 11.66 -13.27
N TYR A 174 15.50 10.78 -13.32
CA TYR A 174 14.11 11.23 -13.51
C TYR A 174 13.66 12.24 -12.45
N LEU A 175 14.04 12.04 -11.18
CA LEU A 175 13.70 12.97 -10.11
C LEU A 175 14.45 14.31 -10.23
N ASP A 176 15.71 14.27 -10.65
CA ASP A 176 16.50 15.45 -10.91
C ASP A 176 15.85 16.30 -12.02
N ASP A 177 15.42 15.65 -13.11
CA ASP A 177 14.74 16.30 -14.22
C ASP A 177 13.41 16.97 -13.82
N ILE A 178 12.57 16.28 -13.01
CA ILE A 178 11.22 16.79 -12.67
C ILE A 178 11.21 17.77 -11.49
N PHE A 179 12.15 17.66 -10.55
CA PHE A 179 12.20 18.53 -9.38
C PHE A 179 13.29 19.58 -9.42
N GLY A 180 14.36 19.34 -10.17
CA GLY A 180 15.52 20.23 -10.23
C GLY A 180 16.10 20.47 -8.82
N ALA A 181 16.58 21.68 -8.57
CA ALA A 181 17.22 22.07 -7.31
C ALA A 181 16.32 22.02 -6.06
N ARG A 182 15.04 21.62 -6.18
CA ARG A 182 14.12 21.49 -5.04
C ARG A 182 14.31 20.19 -4.26
N VAL A 183 15.05 19.24 -4.81
CA VAL A 183 15.37 17.94 -4.18
C VAL A 183 16.85 17.66 -4.36
N THR A 184 17.50 17.15 -3.34
CA THR A 184 18.82 16.54 -3.44
C THR A 184 18.66 15.05 -3.66
N THR A 185 19.04 14.57 -4.84
CA THR A 185 19.06 13.14 -5.17
C THR A 185 20.39 12.52 -4.77
N LEU A 186 20.37 11.41 -4.03
CA LEU A 186 21.58 10.75 -3.53
C LEU A 186 21.51 9.24 -3.79
N PHE A 187 22.67 8.65 -4.11
CA PHE A 187 22.77 7.18 -4.16
C PHE A 187 22.63 6.59 -2.75
N SER A 188 21.79 5.56 -2.60
CA SER A 188 21.49 4.91 -1.33
C SER A 188 22.65 3.98 -0.94
N ASN A 189 23.64 4.52 -0.23
CA ASN A 189 24.72 3.80 0.44
C ASN A 189 24.75 4.15 1.94
N GLU A 190 25.51 3.41 2.71
CA GLU A 190 25.57 3.58 4.17
C GLU A 190 25.95 5.01 4.58
N GLU A 191 26.93 5.63 3.92
CA GLU A 191 27.40 6.98 4.24
C GLU A 191 26.32 8.04 4.00
N ASN A 192 25.65 7.99 2.84
CA ASN A 192 24.60 8.93 2.51
C ASN A 192 23.37 8.74 3.38
N ILE A 193 23.00 7.48 3.69
CA ILE A 193 21.92 7.17 4.62
C ILE A 193 22.24 7.74 6.00
N GLU A 194 23.40 7.42 6.57
CA GLU A 194 23.79 7.90 7.89
C GLU A 194 23.76 9.42 7.95
N LYS A 195 24.43 10.10 7.03
CA LYS A 195 24.53 11.56 6.97
C LYS A 195 23.15 12.22 6.91
N THR A 196 22.29 11.74 6.02
CA THR A 196 20.97 12.37 5.81
C THR A 196 19.97 12.06 6.91
N VAL A 197 20.00 10.84 7.47
CA VAL A 197 19.15 10.44 8.60
C VAL A 197 19.52 11.19 9.87
N LEU A 198 20.80 11.39 10.17
CA LEU A 198 21.24 12.17 11.34
C LEU A 198 20.84 13.64 11.23
N ASP A 199 20.79 14.19 10.03
CA ASP A 199 20.37 15.59 9.81
C ASP A 199 18.86 15.74 9.60
N ALA A 200 18.10 14.65 9.52
CA ALA A 200 16.67 14.69 9.31
C ALA A 200 15.89 15.18 10.54
N ASP A 201 14.83 15.91 10.28
CA ASP A 201 13.73 16.16 11.21
C ASP A 201 12.59 15.15 10.97
N LEU A 202 12.40 14.74 9.70
CA LEU A 202 11.47 13.71 9.28
C LEU A 202 12.17 12.72 8.36
N VAL A 203 12.08 11.43 8.67
CA VAL A 203 12.50 10.33 7.79
C VAL A 203 11.25 9.63 7.26
N VAL A 204 11.18 9.39 5.95
CA VAL A 204 10.12 8.62 5.31
C VAL A 204 10.73 7.35 4.72
N GLY A 205 10.36 6.19 5.27
CA GLY A 205 10.68 4.87 4.71
C GLY A 205 9.73 4.56 3.54
N ALA A 206 10.29 4.47 2.33
CA ALA A 206 9.52 4.30 1.09
C ALA A 206 10.10 3.20 0.19
N VAL A 207 10.81 2.24 0.78
CA VAL A 207 11.45 1.13 0.06
C VAL A 207 10.44 0.01 -0.14
N LEU A 208 10.36 -0.48 -1.36
CA LEU A 208 9.54 -1.63 -1.73
C LEU A 208 10.43 -2.70 -2.34
N ASN A 209 10.38 -3.92 -1.81
CA ASN A 209 10.94 -5.09 -2.45
C ASN A 209 9.79 -6.04 -2.84
N PRO A 210 9.38 -6.10 -4.13
CA PRO A 210 8.22 -6.88 -4.55
C PRO A 210 8.32 -8.34 -4.11
N GLY A 211 7.35 -8.81 -3.31
CA GLY A 211 7.28 -10.20 -2.85
C GLY A 211 8.29 -10.59 -1.75
N ALA A 212 9.07 -9.64 -1.21
CA ALA A 212 10.05 -9.89 -0.14
C ALA A 212 9.98 -8.83 0.96
N ARG A 213 10.64 -9.09 2.08
CA ARG A 213 10.80 -8.10 3.15
C ARG A 213 11.63 -6.91 2.66
N ALA A 214 11.30 -5.72 3.14
CA ALA A 214 12.14 -4.54 2.93
C ALA A 214 13.52 -4.75 3.60
N PRO A 215 14.61 -4.26 2.98
CA PRO A 215 15.91 -4.26 3.64
C PRO A 215 15.94 -3.26 4.80
N ILE A 216 16.60 -3.60 5.88
CA ILE A 216 16.84 -2.66 6.98
C ILE A 216 17.92 -1.67 6.53
N LEU A 217 17.54 -0.41 6.36
CA LEU A 217 18.42 0.69 5.98
C LEU A 217 18.84 1.54 7.17
N VAL A 218 17.98 1.64 8.20
CA VAL A 218 18.23 2.40 9.41
C VAL A 218 18.19 1.46 10.60
N ASN A 219 19.36 1.12 11.13
CA ASN A 219 19.48 0.26 12.30
C ASN A 219 19.22 1.05 13.60
N ARG A 220 19.02 0.33 14.71
CA ARG A 220 18.75 0.95 16.02
C ARG A 220 19.86 1.89 16.49
N ALA A 221 21.11 1.56 16.22
CA ALA A 221 22.25 2.41 16.59
C ALA A 221 22.21 3.75 15.86
N LEU A 222 21.74 3.78 14.61
CA LEU A 222 21.55 5.02 13.86
C LEU A 222 20.34 5.81 14.39
N VAL A 223 19.21 5.12 14.68
CA VAL A 223 18.02 5.75 15.29
C VAL A 223 18.37 6.48 16.59
N SER A 224 19.13 5.84 17.50
CA SER A 224 19.50 6.45 18.80
C SER A 224 20.39 7.71 18.69
N ARG A 225 20.98 7.95 17.51
CA ARG A 225 21.82 9.11 17.20
C ARG A 225 21.08 10.23 16.47
N MET A 226 19.83 10.02 16.08
CA MET A 226 19.00 11.04 15.44
C MET A 226 18.71 12.20 16.38
N LYS A 227 18.23 13.31 15.84
CA LYS A 227 17.82 14.48 16.61
C LYS A 227 16.62 14.10 17.49
N THR A 228 16.72 14.28 18.80
CA THR A 228 15.62 14.00 19.74
C THR A 228 14.31 14.67 19.31
N GLY A 229 13.22 13.92 19.27
CA GLY A 229 11.92 14.34 18.78
C GLY A 229 11.81 14.41 17.25
N ALA A 230 12.82 13.92 16.50
CA ALA A 230 12.66 13.66 15.08
C ALA A 230 11.59 12.57 14.86
N VAL A 231 11.02 12.53 13.66
CA VAL A 231 9.93 11.63 13.31
C VAL A 231 10.37 10.65 12.22
N ILE A 232 10.01 9.39 12.39
CA ILE A 232 10.13 8.35 11.36
C ILE A 232 8.71 7.92 10.96
N VAL A 233 8.40 8.01 9.68
CA VAL A 233 7.19 7.42 9.09
C VAL A 233 7.63 6.33 8.12
N ASP A 234 7.42 5.08 8.48
CA ASP A 234 7.83 3.96 7.64
C ASP A 234 6.63 3.35 6.91
N VAL A 235 6.47 3.72 5.64
CA VAL A 235 5.41 3.20 4.76
C VAL A 235 5.66 1.75 4.36
N ALA A 236 6.91 1.28 4.45
CA ALA A 236 7.30 -0.09 4.16
C ALA A 236 6.91 -1.09 5.27
N VAL A 237 6.30 -0.64 6.36
CA VAL A 237 5.97 -1.46 7.54
C VAL A 237 5.14 -2.70 7.21
N ASP A 238 4.25 -2.64 6.22
CA ASP A 238 3.47 -3.80 5.74
C ASP A 238 4.37 -4.93 5.18
N GLN A 239 5.62 -4.60 4.81
CA GLN A 239 6.64 -5.55 4.36
C GLN A 239 7.81 -5.68 5.35
N GLY A 240 7.56 -5.43 6.61
CA GLY A 240 8.53 -5.56 7.70
C GLY A 240 9.29 -4.28 8.03
N GLY A 241 9.10 -3.20 7.26
CA GLY A 241 9.76 -1.91 7.46
C GLY A 241 11.23 -1.85 7.03
N CYS A 242 11.72 -0.65 6.74
CA CYS A 242 13.14 -0.42 6.44
C CYS A 242 13.93 0.19 7.62
N VAL A 243 13.25 0.39 8.74
CA VAL A 243 13.83 0.86 10.00
C VAL A 243 13.74 -0.27 11.04
N GLU A 244 14.86 -0.63 11.67
CA GLU A 244 14.93 -1.78 12.59
C GLU A 244 13.99 -1.65 13.81
N THR A 245 13.74 -0.43 14.27
CA THR A 245 12.90 -0.13 15.43
C THR A 245 11.42 0.01 15.09
N ILE A 246 11.03 -0.11 13.80
CA ILE A 246 9.64 0.00 13.40
C ILE A 246 8.87 -1.30 13.67
N HIS A 247 7.62 -1.15 14.07
CA HIS A 247 6.65 -2.24 14.10
C HIS A 247 5.27 -1.73 13.65
N PRO A 248 4.39 -2.61 13.16
CA PRO A 248 3.04 -2.23 12.76
C PRO A 248 2.26 -1.60 13.90
N THR A 249 1.58 -0.50 13.60
CA THR A 249 0.63 0.18 14.47
C THR A 249 -0.72 0.32 13.77
N TYR A 250 -1.73 0.79 14.51
CA TYR A 250 -3.09 0.96 14.00
C TYR A 250 -3.55 2.41 14.16
N HIS A 251 -4.63 2.80 13.48
CA HIS A 251 -5.11 4.18 13.44
C HIS A 251 -5.55 4.74 14.80
N ASP A 252 -5.96 3.90 15.74
CA ASP A 252 -6.34 4.25 17.11
C ASP A 252 -5.13 4.56 18.02
N ASN A 253 -3.99 3.93 17.76
CA ASN A 253 -2.72 4.20 18.45
C ASN A 253 -1.57 4.23 17.44
N PRO A 254 -1.46 5.31 16.62
CA PRO A 254 -0.68 5.28 15.39
C PRO A 254 0.82 5.49 15.59
N ALA A 255 1.26 6.02 16.73
CA ALA A 255 2.65 6.42 16.96
C ALA A 255 3.16 6.00 18.33
N TYR A 256 4.46 5.78 18.42
CA TYR A 256 5.18 5.45 19.66
C TYR A 256 6.58 6.08 19.65
N VAL A 257 7.28 6.05 20.78
CA VAL A 257 8.61 6.64 20.92
C VAL A 257 9.63 5.56 21.24
N VAL A 258 10.73 5.52 20.50
CA VAL A 258 11.91 4.70 20.78
C VAL A 258 13.16 5.59 20.75
N ASP A 259 13.99 5.51 21.78
CA ASP A 259 15.23 6.26 21.90
C ASP A 259 15.04 7.79 21.70
N GLY A 260 13.86 8.32 22.08
CA GLY A 260 13.50 9.74 21.93
C GLY A 260 13.04 10.14 20.51
N ILE A 261 12.85 9.19 19.62
CA ILE A 261 12.40 9.39 18.23
C ILE A 261 10.96 8.90 18.09
N VAL A 262 10.10 9.70 17.49
CA VAL A 262 8.69 9.35 17.22
C VAL A 262 8.60 8.44 16.00
N HIS A 263 7.95 7.29 16.16
CA HIS A 263 7.75 6.31 15.10
C HIS A 263 6.28 6.23 14.72
N TYR A 264 6.01 6.22 13.41
CA TYR A 264 4.70 5.98 12.84
C TYR A 264 4.80 4.83 11.83
N GLY A 265 4.15 3.72 12.16
CA GLY A 265 4.17 2.48 11.36
C GLY A 265 2.76 1.95 11.11
N VAL A 266 1.79 2.82 10.79
CA VAL A 266 0.42 2.39 10.58
C VAL A 266 0.29 1.55 9.32
N ALA A 267 -0.09 0.29 9.50
CA ALA A 267 -0.47 -0.58 8.40
C ALA A 267 -1.71 -0.02 7.69
N ASN A 268 -1.69 -0.07 6.35
CA ASN A 268 -2.78 0.48 5.54
C ASN A 268 -3.05 1.98 5.80
N MET A 269 -2.02 2.81 5.76
CA MET A 269 -2.15 4.27 5.88
C MET A 269 -3.28 4.89 5.04
N PRO A 270 -3.53 4.47 3.78
CA PRO A 270 -4.61 4.99 2.96
C PRO A 270 -6.02 4.84 3.57
N GLY A 271 -6.20 3.92 4.51
CA GLY A 271 -7.46 3.72 5.23
C GLY A 271 -7.92 4.96 6.02
N ALA A 272 -6.99 5.79 6.51
CA ALA A 272 -7.33 7.02 7.22
C ALA A 272 -8.00 8.09 6.33
N VAL A 273 -7.88 7.99 5.02
CA VAL A 273 -8.48 8.90 4.04
C VAL A 273 -9.42 8.13 3.10
N GLY A 274 -10.36 7.38 3.69
CA GLY A 274 -11.25 6.42 3.03
C GLY A 274 -11.93 6.99 1.78
N ARG A 275 -12.42 8.24 1.83
CA ARG A 275 -13.03 8.89 0.65
C ARG A 275 -12.05 9.00 -0.52
N THR A 276 -10.85 9.53 -0.31
CA THR A 276 -9.83 9.66 -1.36
C THR A 276 -9.41 8.28 -1.88
N SER A 277 -9.19 7.35 -0.98
CA SER A 277 -8.73 5.99 -1.28
C SER A 277 -9.76 5.21 -2.10
N THR A 278 -11.03 5.29 -1.76
CA THR A 278 -12.12 4.62 -2.48
C THR A 278 -12.22 5.13 -3.92
N PHE A 279 -12.27 6.45 -4.12
CA PHE A 279 -12.33 7.01 -5.48
C PHE A 279 -11.08 6.67 -6.30
N ALA A 280 -9.89 6.77 -5.71
CA ALA A 280 -8.65 6.44 -6.40
C ALA A 280 -8.59 4.95 -6.78
N LEU A 281 -9.01 4.04 -5.89
CA LEU A 281 -9.01 2.61 -6.13
C LEU A 281 -10.06 2.22 -7.17
N THR A 282 -11.29 2.70 -7.04
CA THR A 282 -12.37 2.36 -7.97
C THR A 282 -12.08 2.83 -9.40
N ASN A 283 -11.45 3.99 -9.58
CA ASN A 283 -11.05 4.48 -10.90
C ASN A 283 -10.13 3.50 -11.65
N VAL A 284 -9.27 2.76 -10.95
CA VAL A 284 -8.34 1.82 -11.57
C VAL A 284 -8.83 0.38 -11.57
N THR A 285 -9.66 -0.03 -10.60
CA THR A 285 -10.17 -1.42 -10.52
C THR A 285 -11.38 -1.65 -11.40
N PHE A 286 -12.25 -0.65 -11.56
CA PHE A 286 -13.51 -0.76 -12.29
C PHE A 286 -13.37 -1.19 -13.77
N PRO A 287 -12.40 -0.66 -14.56
CA PRO A 287 -12.21 -1.11 -15.94
C PRO A 287 -11.91 -2.61 -16.07
N TYR A 288 -11.15 -3.18 -15.13
CA TYR A 288 -10.86 -4.61 -15.12
C TYR A 288 -12.09 -5.44 -14.68
N LEU A 289 -12.83 -4.94 -13.69
CA LEU A 289 -14.09 -5.57 -13.29
C LEU A 289 -15.07 -5.67 -14.45
N LEU A 290 -15.23 -4.60 -15.25
CA LEU A 290 -16.10 -4.62 -16.42
C LEU A 290 -15.65 -5.64 -17.46
N LYS A 291 -14.34 -5.83 -17.65
CA LYS A 291 -13.82 -6.89 -18.55
C LYS A 291 -14.23 -8.29 -18.04
N ILE A 292 -14.03 -8.54 -16.73
CA ILE A 292 -14.42 -9.82 -16.11
C ILE A 292 -15.91 -10.07 -16.25
N ALA A 293 -16.74 -9.07 -15.98
CA ALA A 293 -18.19 -9.19 -16.01
C ALA A 293 -18.74 -9.39 -17.44
N ASN A 294 -18.14 -8.74 -18.44
CA ASN A 294 -18.64 -8.78 -19.82
C ASN A 294 -18.15 -10.01 -20.62
N LEU A 295 -16.91 -10.44 -20.39
CA LEU A 295 -16.30 -11.52 -21.16
C LEU A 295 -16.42 -12.88 -20.45
N GLY A 296 -16.64 -12.89 -19.16
CA GLY A 296 -16.51 -14.08 -18.33
C GLY A 296 -15.05 -14.47 -18.09
N ILE A 297 -14.83 -15.24 -17.03
CA ILE A 297 -13.49 -15.48 -16.49
C ILE A 297 -12.57 -16.25 -17.43
N GLN A 298 -13.09 -17.24 -18.17
CA GLN A 298 -12.28 -18.06 -19.09
C GLN A 298 -11.78 -17.25 -20.27
N ASP A 299 -12.68 -16.48 -20.90
CA ASP A 299 -12.35 -15.63 -22.04
C ASP A 299 -11.38 -14.51 -21.67
N VAL A 300 -11.56 -13.94 -20.46
CA VAL A 300 -10.67 -12.89 -19.95
C VAL A 300 -9.24 -13.38 -19.83
N PHE A 301 -9.01 -14.54 -19.22
CA PHE A 301 -7.65 -15.05 -19.00
C PHE A 301 -6.96 -15.49 -20.29
N THR A 302 -7.73 -15.85 -21.31
CA THR A 302 -7.18 -16.20 -22.64
C THR A 302 -6.78 -14.96 -23.45
N ARG A 303 -7.49 -13.84 -23.25
CA ARG A 303 -7.37 -12.63 -24.09
C ARG A 303 -6.65 -11.47 -23.42
N ASP A 304 -6.55 -11.45 -22.09
CA ASP A 304 -5.94 -10.35 -21.33
C ASP A 304 -4.83 -10.88 -20.40
N PRO A 305 -3.57 -10.89 -20.88
CA PRO A 305 -2.43 -11.35 -20.07
C PRO A 305 -2.18 -10.49 -18.82
N ILE A 306 -2.65 -9.24 -18.81
CA ILE A 306 -2.55 -8.34 -17.64
C ILE A 306 -3.49 -8.84 -16.55
N LEU A 307 -4.75 -9.14 -16.89
CA LEU A 307 -5.69 -9.73 -15.92
C LEU A 307 -5.27 -11.14 -15.49
N LEU A 308 -4.68 -11.93 -16.38
CA LEU A 308 -4.13 -13.24 -16.03
C LEU A 308 -3.03 -13.14 -14.97
N SER A 309 -2.20 -12.09 -14.99
CA SER A 309 -1.17 -11.88 -13.95
C SER A 309 -1.78 -11.67 -12.55
N GLY A 310 -3.02 -11.19 -12.50
CA GLY A 310 -3.80 -11.04 -11.26
C GLY A 310 -4.34 -12.35 -10.69
N LEU A 311 -4.35 -13.44 -11.47
CA LEU A 311 -4.87 -14.74 -11.02
C LEU A 311 -3.94 -15.37 -10.00
N ASN A 312 -4.37 -15.44 -8.76
CA ASN A 312 -3.60 -16.04 -7.66
C ASN A 312 -4.09 -17.44 -7.31
N LEU A 313 -5.41 -17.64 -7.35
CA LEU A 313 -6.06 -18.92 -7.00
C LEU A 313 -7.03 -19.31 -8.11
N TYR A 314 -7.06 -20.59 -8.47
CA TYR A 314 -7.99 -21.13 -9.45
C TYR A 314 -8.47 -22.53 -9.05
N LYS A 315 -9.72 -22.62 -8.59
CA LYS A 315 -10.40 -23.90 -8.33
C LYS A 315 -9.54 -24.88 -7.51
N GLY A 316 -9.10 -24.45 -6.33
CA GLY A 316 -8.29 -25.25 -5.43
C GLY A 316 -6.78 -25.27 -5.75
N ASN A 317 -6.32 -24.59 -6.80
CA ASN A 317 -4.92 -24.53 -7.16
C ASN A 317 -4.33 -23.15 -6.90
N LEU A 318 -3.10 -23.11 -6.39
CA LEU A 318 -2.31 -21.88 -6.27
C LEU A 318 -1.59 -21.63 -7.59
N ILE A 319 -1.78 -20.42 -8.15
CA ILE A 319 -1.24 -20.03 -9.46
C ILE A 319 -0.05 -19.07 -9.32
N CYS A 320 -0.12 -18.16 -8.35
CA CYS A 320 0.90 -17.13 -8.15
C CYS A 320 2.17 -17.74 -7.55
N LYS A 321 3.20 -17.89 -8.39
CA LYS A 321 4.48 -18.50 -7.98
C LYS A 321 5.14 -17.78 -6.79
N PRO A 322 5.22 -16.43 -6.70
CA PRO A 322 5.79 -15.75 -5.53
C PRO A 322 5.09 -16.10 -4.22
N VAL A 323 3.78 -16.30 -4.24
CA VAL A 323 3.03 -16.75 -3.06
C VAL A 323 3.42 -18.18 -2.68
N GLY A 324 3.50 -19.07 -3.67
CA GLY A 324 3.90 -20.46 -3.44
C GLY A 324 5.31 -20.59 -2.88
N ASP A 325 6.25 -19.85 -3.43
CA ASP A 325 7.64 -19.80 -2.96
C ASP A 325 7.71 -19.29 -1.50
N SER A 326 6.91 -18.25 -1.15
CA SER A 326 6.85 -17.70 0.21
C SER A 326 6.27 -18.66 1.24
N LEU A 327 5.25 -19.43 0.86
CA LEU A 327 4.50 -20.30 1.77
C LEU A 327 4.92 -21.77 1.71
N ASN A 328 5.84 -22.13 0.81
CA ASN A 328 6.19 -23.52 0.46
C ASN A 328 4.96 -24.35 0.07
N ILE A 329 4.11 -23.78 -0.82
CA ILE A 329 2.95 -24.45 -1.39
C ILE A 329 3.19 -24.68 -2.89
N PRO A 330 2.94 -25.87 -3.43
CA PRO A 330 3.09 -26.12 -4.87
C PRO A 330 2.19 -25.21 -5.71
N CYS A 331 2.73 -24.69 -6.82
CA CYS A 331 1.99 -23.85 -7.76
C CYS A 331 1.76 -24.58 -9.07
N VAL A 332 0.61 -24.32 -9.69
CA VAL A 332 0.25 -24.78 -11.03
C VAL A 332 0.41 -23.60 -12.00
N PRO A 333 1.14 -23.75 -13.12
CA PRO A 333 1.33 -22.65 -14.06
C PRO A 333 0.01 -22.23 -14.71
N PRO A 334 -0.17 -20.91 -15.00
CA PRO A 334 -1.30 -20.46 -15.79
C PRO A 334 -1.31 -21.13 -17.16
N GLY A 335 -2.45 -21.67 -17.59
CA GLY A 335 -2.58 -22.38 -18.87
C GLY A 335 -2.65 -23.90 -18.78
N SER A 336 -2.47 -24.51 -17.62
CA SER A 336 -2.77 -25.92 -17.38
C SER A 336 -4.25 -26.20 -17.10
N PHE A 337 -5.11 -25.20 -17.27
CA PHE A 337 -6.56 -25.29 -17.02
C PHE A 337 -7.28 -25.51 -18.35
N SER A 338 -7.30 -26.74 -18.84
CA SER A 338 -8.16 -27.16 -19.93
C SER A 338 -9.47 -27.77 -19.40
#